data_152b540a0c1ea18bf1aff5d693d8e76f
#
_entry.id   152b540a0c1ea18bf1aff5d693d8e76f
#
_cell.length_a   1.000
_cell.length_b   1.000
_cell.length_c   1.000
_cell.angle_alpha   90.00
_cell.angle_beta   90.00
_cell.angle_gamma   90.00
#
_symmetry.space_group_name_H-M   'P 1'
#
loop_
_entity.id
_entity.type
_entity.pdbx_description
1 polymer ?
#
loop_
_entity_poly.entity_id
_entity_poly.type
_entity_poly.pdbx_seq_one_letter_code
_entity_poly.pdbx_strand_id
1 'polypeptide(L)'
;MLYKLAHILRDKLSWLWNFLEWVNGLIFSMKYGKKLRKFAFTEIPKGYCIVPINEISTERMVKFFECQPEEAFTYFRPHGFDARSIKRLQRNKAFLAYMLQDSANGRIAGYCFNRCFFHGQGFRGRMVDIDYRGKGLGIAMNKILNEVGFGIGLRLFETVSKDNSASYHSALSASNVRVVKEMPNSELYLEVLQN
;
A
#
# COMPACT_ATOMS: atom_id res chain seq x y z
N MET A 1 -8.17 20.88 10.27
CA MET A 1 -9.19 21.37 9.32
C MET A 1 -9.17 20.60 8.01
N LEU A 2 -8.06 20.50 7.27
CA LEU A 2 -7.91 19.74 6.01
C LEU A 2 -8.32 18.25 6.11
N TYR A 3 -7.98 17.56 7.19
CA TYR A 3 -8.35 16.16 7.41
C TYR A 3 -9.87 15.95 7.48
N LYS A 4 -10.58 16.79 8.24
CA LYS A 4 -12.06 16.74 8.32
C LYS A 4 -12.71 17.06 6.96
N LEU A 5 -12.15 18.01 6.22
CA LEU A 5 -12.63 18.37 4.88
C LEU A 5 -12.46 17.20 3.89
N ALA A 6 -11.32 16.50 3.94
CA ALA A 6 -11.09 15.32 3.11
C ALA A 6 -12.09 14.19 3.38
N HIS A 7 -12.46 13.95 4.65
CA HIS A 7 -13.49 12.98 5.00
C HIS A 7 -14.88 13.39 4.50
N ILE A 8 -15.25 14.67 4.67
CA ILE A 8 -16.55 15.19 4.17
C ILE A 8 -16.63 15.08 2.64
N LEU A 9 -15.55 15.42 1.94
CA LEU A 9 -15.48 15.29 0.48
C LEU A 9 -15.61 13.82 0.03
N ARG A 10 -14.91 12.90 0.72
CA ARG A 10 -14.98 11.47 0.39
C ARG A 10 -16.39 10.90 0.63
N ASP A 11 -17.04 11.26 1.71
CA ASP A 11 -18.27 10.63 2.18
C ASP A 11 -19.53 11.29 1.58
N LYS A 12 -19.52 12.61 1.36
CA LYS A 12 -20.67 13.37 0.82
C LYS A 12 -20.56 13.74 -0.66
N LEU A 13 -19.34 13.83 -1.21
CA LEU A 13 -19.07 14.20 -2.60
C LEU A 13 -18.17 13.16 -3.27
N SER A 14 -18.58 11.90 -3.22
CA SER A 14 -17.80 10.77 -3.74
C SER A 14 -17.43 10.92 -5.23
N TRP A 15 -18.27 11.57 -6.03
CA TRP A 15 -17.98 11.86 -7.44
C TRP A 15 -16.80 12.83 -7.62
N LEU A 16 -16.75 13.90 -6.78
CA LEU A 16 -15.66 14.86 -6.80
C LEU A 16 -14.36 14.23 -6.30
N TRP A 17 -14.45 13.39 -5.25
CA TRP A 17 -13.30 12.62 -4.79
C TRP A 17 -12.74 11.70 -5.88
N ASN A 18 -13.60 10.97 -6.57
CA ASN A 18 -13.21 10.10 -7.68
C ASN A 18 -12.59 10.88 -8.83
N PHE A 19 -13.12 12.06 -9.15
CA PHE A 19 -12.56 12.95 -10.16
C PHE A 19 -11.15 13.43 -9.78
N LEU A 20 -10.94 13.86 -8.52
CA LEU A 20 -9.64 14.27 -8.03
C LEU A 20 -8.63 13.12 -8.03
N GLU A 21 -9.04 11.91 -7.65
CA GLU A 21 -8.20 10.72 -7.75
C GLU A 21 -7.83 10.40 -9.21
N TRP A 22 -8.76 10.56 -10.14
CA TRP A 22 -8.50 10.36 -11.57
C TRP A 22 -7.50 11.38 -12.11
N VAL A 23 -7.69 12.67 -11.80
CA VAL A 23 -6.74 13.75 -12.18
C VAL A 23 -5.36 13.48 -11.58
N ASN A 24 -5.28 13.14 -10.29
CA ASN A 24 -4.03 12.73 -9.66
C ASN A 24 -3.36 11.58 -10.41
N GLY A 25 -4.12 10.53 -10.76
CA GLY A 25 -3.61 9.39 -11.50
C GLY A 25 -3.09 9.74 -12.89
N LEU A 26 -3.74 10.67 -13.59
CA LEU A 26 -3.32 11.13 -14.90
C LEU A 26 -1.98 11.88 -14.81
N ILE A 27 -1.90 12.90 -13.94
CA ILE A 27 -0.68 13.71 -13.76
C ILE A 27 0.47 12.82 -13.23
N PHE A 28 0.20 11.93 -12.28
CA PHE A 28 1.17 10.98 -11.78
C PHE A 28 1.73 10.08 -12.90
N SER A 29 0.86 9.55 -13.75
CA SER A 29 1.27 8.72 -14.89
C SER A 29 2.13 9.46 -15.89
N MET A 30 1.84 10.74 -16.16
CA MET A 30 2.67 11.59 -17.03
C MET A 30 4.06 11.82 -16.42
N LYS A 31 4.12 12.10 -15.11
CA LYS A 31 5.38 12.44 -14.43
C LYS A 31 6.26 11.21 -14.13
N TYR A 32 5.68 10.11 -13.69
CA TYR A 32 6.38 8.93 -13.19
C TYR A 32 6.27 7.69 -14.08
N GLY A 33 5.34 7.67 -15.02
CA GLY A 33 5.05 6.49 -15.84
C GLY A 33 6.24 5.97 -16.65
N LYS A 34 7.12 6.86 -17.15
CA LYS A 34 8.35 6.43 -17.86
C LYS A 34 9.33 5.69 -16.93
N LYS A 35 9.47 6.14 -15.68
CA LYS A 35 10.32 5.49 -14.68
C LYS A 35 9.72 4.14 -14.26
N LEU A 36 8.41 4.08 -14.02
CA LEU A 36 7.70 2.84 -13.66
C LEU A 36 7.83 1.76 -14.73
N ARG A 37 7.72 2.09 -16.01
CA ARG A 37 7.88 1.11 -17.11
C ARG A 37 9.30 0.54 -17.20
N LYS A 38 10.30 1.22 -16.68
CA LYS A 38 11.70 0.77 -16.65
C LYS A 38 12.09 0.14 -15.32
N PHE A 39 11.20 0.20 -14.35
CA PHE A 39 11.46 -0.30 -13.00
C PHE A 39 11.35 -1.84 -12.98
N ALA A 40 12.30 -2.48 -12.32
CA ALA A 40 12.30 -3.90 -12.03
C ALA A 40 12.62 -4.11 -10.54
N PHE A 41 11.92 -5.02 -9.90
CA PHE A 41 12.19 -5.37 -8.51
C PHE A 41 13.45 -6.22 -8.38
N THR A 42 14.25 -5.92 -7.37
CA THR A 42 15.45 -6.70 -6.99
C THR A 42 15.29 -7.38 -5.63
N GLU A 43 14.47 -6.85 -4.75
CA GLU A 43 14.22 -7.31 -3.38
C GLU A 43 13.02 -8.30 -3.28
N ILE A 44 12.99 -9.32 -4.16
CA ILE A 44 11.93 -10.33 -4.12
C ILE A 44 12.34 -11.45 -3.16
N PRO A 45 11.54 -11.77 -2.12
CA PRO A 45 11.87 -12.86 -1.22
C PRO A 45 11.85 -14.21 -1.94
N LYS A 46 12.82 -15.08 -1.63
CA LYS A 46 12.96 -16.40 -2.24
C LYS A 46 11.68 -17.23 -2.06
N GLY A 47 11.21 -17.84 -3.14
CA GLY A 47 9.99 -18.65 -3.13
C GLY A 47 8.70 -17.85 -3.34
N TYR A 48 8.81 -16.55 -3.60
CA TYR A 48 7.65 -15.68 -3.88
C TYR A 48 7.84 -14.96 -5.21
N CYS A 49 6.72 -14.50 -5.78
CA CYS A 49 6.69 -13.55 -6.88
C CYS A 49 5.82 -12.35 -6.57
N ILE A 50 6.13 -11.22 -7.19
CA ILE A 50 5.38 -9.98 -7.06
C ILE A 50 4.48 -9.85 -8.28
N VAL A 51 3.18 -9.71 -8.06
CA VAL A 51 2.19 -9.55 -9.12
C VAL A 51 1.47 -8.22 -8.93
N PRO A 52 1.54 -7.28 -9.90
CA PRO A 52 0.77 -6.05 -9.86
C PRO A 52 -0.73 -6.33 -9.78
N ILE A 53 -1.49 -5.54 -9.01
CA ILE A 53 -2.92 -5.82 -8.80
C ILE A 53 -3.76 -5.75 -10.07
N ASN A 54 -3.33 -5.01 -11.10
CA ASN A 54 -4.01 -4.94 -12.39
C ASN A 54 -3.82 -6.22 -13.26
N GLU A 55 -2.94 -7.12 -12.84
CA GLU A 55 -2.69 -8.43 -13.49
C GLU A 55 -3.38 -9.59 -12.76
N ILE A 56 -4.06 -9.30 -11.64
CA ILE A 56 -4.83 -10.29 -10.87
C ILE A 56 -6.32 -10.01 -11.06
N SER A 57 -7.14 -11.05 -11.15
CA SER A 57 -8.58 -10.87 -11.24
C SER A 57 -9.15 -10.21 -9.97
N THR A 58 -10.18 -9.38 -10.14
CA THR A 58 -10.86 -8.70 -9.03
C THR A 58 -11.39 -9.71 -8.01
N GLU A 59 -11.97 -10.81 -8.49
CA GLU A 59 -12.56 -11.87 -7.67
C GLU A 59 -11.52 -12.53 -6.78
N ARG A 60 -10.32 -12.77 -7.32
CA ARG A 60 -9.21 -13.37 -6.57
C ARG A 60 -8.70 -12.44 -5.46
N MET A 61 -8.70 -11.13 -5.71
CA MET A 61 -8.35 -10.14 -4.69
C MET A 61 -9.42 -10.04 -3.60
N VAL A 62 -10.70 -10.00 -3.98
CA VAL A 62 -11.82 -9.97 -3.04
C VAL A 62 -11.75 -11.19 -2.14
N LYS A 63 -11.60 -12.39 -2.72
CA LYS A 63 -11.48 -13.65 -1.98
C LYS A 63 -10.30 -13.64 -0.99
N PHE A 64 -9.16 -13.06 -1.37
CA PHE A 64 -8.03 -12.92 -0.44
C PHE A 64 -8.43 -12.13 0.81
N PHE A 65 -9.14 -11.00 0.67
CA PHE A 65 -9.58 -10.20 1.82
C PHE A 65 -10.69 -10.89 2.62
N GLU A 66 -11.64 -11.55 1.96
CA GLU A 66 -12.72 -12.31 2.63
C GLU A 66 -12.21 -13.49 3.46
N CYS A 67 -11.09 -14.09 3.07
CA CYS A 67 -10.45 -15.17 3.82
C CYS A 67 -9.66 -14.70 5.05
N GLN A 68 -9.45 -13.39 5.22
CA GLN A 68 -8.74 -12.89 6.39
C GLN A 68 -9.68 -12.80 7.60
N PRO A 69 -9.20 -13.11 8.81
CA PRO A 69 -9.99 -12.98 10.03
C PRO A 69 -10.25 -11.50 10.32
N GLU A 70 -11.32 -11.22 11.08
CA GLU A 70 -11.74 -9.84 11.38
C GLU A 70 -10.64 -9.00 12.06
N GLU A 71 -9.85 -9.63 12.91
CA GLU A 71 -8.72 -9.01 13.61
C GLU A 71 -7.64 -8.46 12.67
N ALA A 72 -7.51 -9.04 11.46
CA ALA A 72 -6.56 -8.54 10.46
C ALA A 72 -6.91 -7.12 10.00
N PHE A 73 -8.17 -6.71 10.15
CA PHE A 73 -8.67 -5.39 9.75
C PHE A 73 -8.68 -4.37 10.90
N THR A 74 -8.29 -4.73 12.10
CA THR A 74 -8.25 -3.81 13.26
C THR A 74 -7.41 -2.58 12.97
N TYR A 75 -6.25 -2.75 12.34
CA TYR A 75 -5.32 -1.68 11.99
C TYR A 75 -5.18 -1.45 10.48
N PHE A 76 -5.95 -2.17 9.65
CA PHE A 76 -5.78 -2.13 8.20
C PHE A 76 -7.11 -1.97 7.46
N ARG A 77 -7.53 -0.72 7.30
CA ARG A 77 -8.74 -0.35 6.51
C ARG A 77 -8.44 0.80 5.54
N PRO A 78 -7.47 0.65 4.62
CA PRO A 78 -7.04 1.75 3.74
C PRO A 78 -8.06 2.08 2.65
N HIS A 79 -8.94 1.15 2.31
CA HIS A 79 -9.95 1.25 1.25
C HIS A 79 -11.05 0.20 1.44
N GLY A 80 -12.09 0.24 0.61
CA GLY A 80 -13.09 -0.85 0.55
C GLY A 80 -12.50 -2.11 -0.11
N PHE A 81 -12.94 -3.28 0.36
CA PHE A 81 -12.47 -4.58 -0.14
C PHE A 81 -13.47 -5.28 -1.05
N ASP A 82 -14.60 -4.63 -1.35
CA ASP A 82 -15.59 -5.09 -2.31
C ASP A 82 -15.09 -4.99 -3.77
N ALA A 83 -15.72 -5.75 -4.66
CA ALA A 83 -15.32 -5.85 -6.06
C ALA A 83 -15.28 -4.49 -6.78
N ARG A 84 -16.22 -3.58 -6.47
CA ARG A 84 -16.28 -2.24 -7.07
C ARG A 84 -15.08 -1.39 -6.63
N SER A 85 -14.75 -1.42 -5.33
CA SER A 85 -13.61 -0.71 -4.76
C SER A 85 -12.29 -1.23 -5.31
N ILE A 86 -12.11 -2.55 -5.35
CA ILE A 86 -10.90 -3.19 -5.90
C ILE A 86 -10.73 -2.85 -7.38
N LYS A 87 -11.78 -2.98 -8.19
CA LYS A 87 -11.71 -2.66 -9.63
C LYS A 87 -11.36 -1.19 -9.90
N ARG A 88 -11.78 -0.27 -9.02
CA ARG A 88 -11.37 1.14 -9.09
C ARG A 88 -9.89 1.31 -8.80
N LEU A 89 -9.35 0.62 -7.77
CA LEU A 89 -7.93 0.67 -7.42
C LEU A 89 -7.06 0.08 -8.54
N GLN A 90 -7.46 -1.02 -9.15
CA GLN A 90 -6.77 -1.64 -10.28
C GLN A 90 -6.61 -0.70 -11.49
N ARG A 91 -7.53 0.27 -11.66
CA ARG A 91 -7.50 1.27 -12.73
C ARG A 91 -6.74 2.55 -12.34
N ASN A 92 -6.47 2.75 -11.06
CA ASN A 92 -5.83 3.97 -10.58
C ASN A 92 -4.31 3.93 -10.80
N LYS A 93 -3.81 4.72 -11.73
CA LYS A 93 -2.38 4.77 -12.10
C LYS A 93 -1.45 5.30 -11.00
N ALA A 94 -2.00 6.00 -10.00
CA ALA A 94 -1.27 6.49 -8.83
C ALA A 94 -1.39 5.54 -7.62
N PHE A 95 -1.98 4.36 -7.80
CA PHE A 95 -2.09 3.34 -6.76
C PHE A 95 -1.21 2.14 -7.14
N LEU A 96 0.06 2.21 -6.72
CA LEU A 96 1.05 1.17 -7.00
C LEU A 96 0.88 0.04 -5.98
N ALA A 97 0.18 -1.00 -6.35
CA ALA A 97 -0.15 -2.08 -5.43
C ALA A 97 0.19 -3.45 -6.02
N TYR A 98 0.57 -4.35 -5.12
CA TYR A 98 1.13 -5.66 -5.47
C TYR A 98 0.58 -6.72 -4.55
N MET A 99 0.38 -7.92 -5.11
CA MET A 99 0.21 -9.14 -4.35
C MET A 99 1.53 -9.90 -4.32
N LEU A 100 1.92 -10.34 -3.13
CA LEU A 100 3.01 -11.29 -2.95
C LEU A 100 2.42 -12.69 -3.05
N GLN A 101 2.80 -13.45 -4.06
CA GLN A 101 2.28 -14.79 -4.33
C GLN A 101 3.34 -15.83 -4.04
N ASP A 102 2.98 -16.88 -3.30
CA ASP A 102 3.81 -18.05 -3.07
C ASP A 102 3.97 -18.84 -4.38
N SER A 103 5.21 -18.98 -4.86
CA SER A 103 5.53 -19.63 -6.13
C SER A 103 5.26 -21.14 -6.13
N ALA A 104 5.22 -21.78 -4.94
CA ALA A 104 5.03 -23.22 -4.84
C ALA A 104 3.57 -23.65 -5.03
N ASN A 105 2.62 -22.82 -4.60
CA ASN A 105 1.20 -23.18 -4.58
C ASN A 105 0.27 -22.13 -5.20
N GLY A 106 0.82 -20.98 -5.62
CA GLY A 106 0.07 -19.89 -6.24
C GLY A 106 -0.84 -19.12 -5.29
N ARG A 107 -0.79 -19.37 -3.96
CA ARG A 107 -1.59 -18.63 -2.97
C ARG A 107 -1.04 -17.21 -2.79
N ILE A 108 -1.94 -16.28 -2.50
CA ILE A 108 -1.56 -14.92 -2.14
C ILE A 108 -1.12 -14.93 -0.67
N ALA A 109 0.14 -14.58 -0.43
CA ALA A 109 0.75 -14.53 0.89
C ALA A 109 0.67 -13.13 1.52
N GLY A 110 0.39 -12.10 0.71
CA GLY A 110 0.23 -10.75 1.22
C GLY A 110 -0.14 -9.74 0.14
N TYR A 111 -0.55 -8.58 0.61
CA TYR A 111 -0.94 -7.42 -0.17
C TYR A 111 -0.21 -6.19 0.32
N CYS A 112 0.35 -5.40 -0.59
CA CYS A 112 1.00 -4.14 -0.23
C CYS A 112 0.80 -3.08 -1.31
N PHE A 113 0.86 -1.80 -0.92
CA PHE A 113 0.66 -0.68 -1.84
C PHE A 113 1.40 0.58 -1.41
N ASN A 114 1.68 1.44 -2.41
CA ASN A 114 1.94 2.86 -2.26
C ASN A 114 0.78 3.64 -2.92
N ARG A 115 -0.01 4.37 -2.12
CA ARG A 115 -0.95 5.38 -2.64
C ARG A 115 -0.17 6.65 -2.93
N CYS A 116 0.02 6.94 -4.21
CA CYS A 116 0.93 7.98 -4.68
C CYS A 116 0.19 9.25 -5.09
N PHE A 117 0.90 10.37 -4.98
CA PHE A 117 0.43 11.69 -5.36
C PHE A 117 1.39 12.33 -6.36
N PHE A 118 0.85 13.09 -7.31
CA PHE A 118 1.63 13.74 -8.36
C PHE A 118 2.71 14.70 -7.84
N HIS A 119 2.53 15.23 -6.62
CA HIS A 119 3.52 16.11 -5.97
C HIS A 119 4.71 15.35 -5.33
N GLY A 120 4.79 14.02 -5.48
CA GLY A 120 5.98 13.26 -5.09
C GLY A 120 5.90 12.59 -3.72
N GLN A 121 4.71 12.38 -3.18
CA GLN A 121 4.51 11.63 -1.94
C GLN A 121 3.82 10.30 -2.22
N GLY A 122 4.15 9.27 -1.43
CA GLY A 122 3.49 7.98 -1.41
C GLY A 122 3.16 7.55 0.03
N PHE A 123 1.96 7.06 0.25
CA PHE A 123 1.51 6.50 1.52
C PHE A 123 1.42 4.99 1.38
N ARG A 124 2.22 4.28 2.17
CA ARG A 124 2.31 2.82 2.08
C ARG A 124 1.41 2.11 3.09
N GLY A 125 0.96 0.93 2.70
CA GLY A 125 0.23 0.01 3.56
C GLY A 125 0.46 -1.42 3.13
N ARG A 126 0.31 -2.38 4.07
CA ARG A 126 0.52 -3.80 3.81
C ARG A 126 -0.30 -4.67 4.72
N MET A 127 -0.66 -5.85 4.23
CA MET A 127 -1.30 -6.93 4.97
C MET A 127 -0.63 -8.25 4.62
N VAL A 128 -0.23 -9.02 5.62
CA VAL A 128 0.26 -10.40 5.48
C VAL A 128 -0.90 -11.34 5.74
N ASP A 129 -1.11 -12.31 4.85
CA ASP A 129 -2.07 -13.39 5.05
C ASP A 129 -1.81 -14.10 6.38
N ILE A 130 -2.87 -14.50 7.10
CA ILE A 130 -2.77 -15.08 8.44
C ILE A 130 -1.88 -16.32 8.48
N ASP A 131 -1.94 -17.18 7.45
CA ASP A 131 -1.15 -18.42 7.36
C ASP A 131 0.33 -18.16 7.00
N TYR A 132 0.65 -16.95 6.59
CA TYR A 132 2.00 -16.54 6.18
C TYR A 132 2.69 -15.60 7.16
N ARG A 133 2.07 -15.30 8.31
CA ARG A 133 2.68 -14.49 9.36
C ARG A 133 3.91 -15.17 9.97
N GLY A 134 4.77 -14.38 10.62
CA GLY A 134 5.99 -14.91 11.26
C GLY A 134 7.14 -15.25 10.29
N LYS A 135 6.94 -15.16 8.96
CA LYS A 135 7.92 -15.53 7.94
C LYS A 135 8.71 -14.33 7.37
N GLY A 136 8.69 -13.17 8.05
CA GLY A 136 9.40 -11.96 7.60
C GLY A 136 8.77 -11.22 6.41
N LEU A 137 7.60 -11.65 5.91
CA LEU A 137 6.99 -11.07 4.71
C LEU A 137 6.57 -9.61 4.88
N GLY A 138 6.23 -9.17 6.10
CA GLY A 138 5.96 -7.76 6.37
C GLY A 138 7.18 -6.86 6.10
N ILE A 139 8.37 -7.32 6.46
CA ILE A 139 9.64 -6.64 6.18
C ILE A 139 9.92 -6.64 4.68
N ALA A 140 9.78 -7.80 4.02
CA ALA A 140 9.98 -7.93 2.58
C ALA A 140 9.05 -7.01 1.77
N MET A 141 7.76 -6.95 2.11
CA MET A 141 6.81 -6.04 1.46
C MET A 141 7.15 -4.57 1.69
N ASN A 142 7.65 -4.19 2.86
CA ASN A 142 8.16 -2.83 3.08
C ASN A 142 9.34 -2.51 2.16
N LYS A 143 10.30 -3.42 2.02
CA LYS A 143 11.44 -3.25 1.10
C LYS A 143 10.98 -3.10 -0.35
N ILE A 144 10.04 -3.93 -0.81
CA ILE A 144 9.42 -3.84 -2.14
C ILE A 144 8.79 -2.46 -2.35
N LEU A 145 8.02 -1.95 -1.37
CA LEU A 145 7.38 -0.63 -1.46
C LEU A 145 8.41 0.52 -1.44
N ASN A 146 9.48 0.37 -0.65
CA ASN A 146 10.60 1.32 -0.64
C ASN A 146 11.31 1.36 -1.99
N GLU A 147 11.64 0.19 -2.52
CA GLU A 147 12.36 0.04 -3.78
C GLU A 147 11.62 0.73 -4.93
N VAL A 148 10.33 0.44 -5.10
CA VAL A 148 9.54 1.10 -6.16
C VAL A 148 9.33 2.60 -5.88
N GLY A 149 9.05 2.98 -4.65
CA GLY A 149 8.77 4.38 -4.30
C GLY A 149 10.00 5.26 -4.47
N PHE A 150 11.13 4.88 -3.90
CA PHE A 150 12.39 5.62 -4.03
C PHE A 150 12.95 5.55 -5.44
N GLY A 151 12.84 4.39 -6.12
CA GLY A 151 13.30 4.21 -7.49
C GLY A 151 12.66 5.17 -8.49
N ILE A 152 11.42 5.58 -8.25
CA ILE A 152 10.76 6.61 -9.07
C ILE A 152 10.91 8.03 -8.50
N GLY A 153 11.46 8.20 -7.30
CA GLY A 153 11.76 9.50 -6.68
C GLY A 153 10.62 10.04 -5.81
N LEU A 154 9.89 9.16 -5.10
CA LEU A 154 8.89 9.56 -4.12
C LEU A 154 9.49 9.67 -2.71
N ARG A 155 8.90 10.53 -1.89
CA ARG A 155 8.99 10.46 -0.43
C ARG A 155 7.89 9.53 0.07
N LEU A 156 8.24 8.63 0.99
CA LEU A 156 7.31 7.61 1.48
C LEU A 156 6.92 7.86 2.92
N PHE A 157 5.64 7.63 3.19
CA PHE A 157 5.03 7.82 4.51
C PHE A 157 4.16 6.63 4.86
N GLU A 158 3.95 6.42 6.17
CA GLU A 158 2.96 5.49 6.69
C GLU A 158 2.40 5.98 8.02
N THR A 159 1.24 5.47 8.38
CA THR A 159 0.67 5.62 9.72
C THR A 159 0.66 4.25 10.39
N VAL A 160 1.17 4.18 11.61
CA VAL A 160 1.23 2.94 12.40
C VAL A 160 0.69 3.22 13.79
N SER A 161 -0.24 2.40 14.28
CA SER A 161 -0.66 2.43 15.68
C SER A 161 0.49 1.97 16.58
N LYS A 162 0.70 2.64 17.71
CA LYS A 162 1.66 2.23 18.75
C LYS A 162 1.32 0.83 19.29
N ASP A 163 0.03 0.46 19.28
CA ASP A 163 -0.46 -0.84 19.72
C ASP A 163 -0.18 -1.96 18.70
N ASN A 164 0.12 -1.60 17.44
CA ASN A 164 0.51 -2.55 16.38
C ASN A 164 2.03 -2.72 16.33
N SER A 165 2.59 -3.32 17.38
CA SER A 165 4.04 -3.53 17.53
C SER A 165 4.67 -4.29 16.35
N ALA A 166 3.97 -5.28 15.79
CA ALA A 166 4.43 -6.06 14.64
C ALA A 166 4.61 -5.19 13.39
N SER A 167 3.67 -4.27 13.13
CA SER A 167 3.77 -3.33 12.02
C SER A 167 4.91 -2.33 12.23
N TYR A 168 5.02 -1.76 13.43
CA TYR A 168 6.08 -0.82 13.78
C TYR A 168 7.47 -1.47 13.67
N HIS A 169 7.63 -2.66 14.26
CA HIS A 169 8.88 -3.42 14.16
C HIS A 169 9.27 -3.73 12.71
N SER A 170 8.32 -4.13 11.87
CA SER A 170 8.61 -4.42 10.47
C SER A 170 8.96 -3.17 9.66
N ALA A 171 8.46 -1.99 10.05
CA ALA A 171 8.84 -0.72 9.44
C ALA A 171 10.30 -0.36 9.77
N LEU A 172 10.68 -0.45 11.05
CA LEU A 172 12.04 -0.19 11.52
C LEU A 172 13.06 -1.19 10.95
N SER A 173 12.68 -2.47 10.80
CA SER A 173 13.55 -3.51 10.25
C SER A 173 13.77 -3.39 8.73
N ALA A 174 12.89 -2.72 8.01
CA ALA A 174 12.98 -2.57 6.57
C ALA A 174 13.73 -1.29 6.14
N SER A 175 13.78 -0.27 7.00
CA SER A 175 14.38 1.04 6.67
C SER A 175 14.47 1.93 7.90
N ASN A 176 15.31 2.95 7.82
CA ASN A 176 15.25 4.05 8.78
C ASN A 176 13.93 4.79 8.64
N VAL A 177 13.30 5.13 9.77
CA VAL A 177 12.06 5.92 9.80
C VAL A 177 12.22 7.11 10.73
N ARG A 178 11.56 8.21 10.39
CA ARG A 178 11.49 9.41 11.21
C ARG A 178 10.05 9.63 11.66
N VAL A 179 9.84 9.79 12.96
CA VAL A 179 8.52 10.22 13.46
C VAL A 179 8.32 11.68 13.08
N VAL A 180 7.36 11.93 12.20
CA VAL A 180 6.99 13.29 11.75
C VAL A 180 6.03 13.90 12.74
N LYS A 181 5.07 13.10 13.25
CA LYS A 181 4.05 13.56 14.18
C LYS A 181 3.41 12.39 14.91
N GLU A 182 3.06 12.60 16.17
CA GLU A 182 2.10 11.75 16.87
C GLU A 182 0.68 12.23 16.56
N MET A 183 -0.15 11.28 16.14
CA MET A 183 -1.54 11.53 15.77
C MET A 183 -2.46 11.23 16.97
N PRO A 184 -3.70 11.75 17.01
CA PRO A 184 -4.72 11.25 17.91
C PRO A 184 -4.87 9.72 17.79
N ASN A 185 -5.35 9.04 18.82
CA ASN A 185 -5.56 7.58 18.87
C ASN A 185 -4.28 6.73 18.85
N SER A 186 -3.20 7.23 19.46
CA SER A 186 -1.92 6.49 19.58
C SER A 186 -1.30 6.08 18.23
N GLU A 187 -1.56 6.83 17.18
CA GLU A 187 -0.95 6.61 15.87
C GLU A 187 0.31 7.46 15.66
N LEU A 188 1.32 6.86 15.06
CA LEU A 188 2.53 7.53 14.60
C LEU A 188 2.45 7.79 13.11
N TYR A 189 2.65 9.04 12.70
CA TYR A 189 2.89 9.40 11.31
C TYR A 189 4.38 9.37 11.05
N LEU A 190 4.82 8.44 10.22
CA LEU A 190 6.22 8.15 9.95
C LEU A 190 6.59 8.57 8.52
N GLU A 191 7.76 9.13 8.36
CA GLU A 191 8.45 9.25 7.08
C GLU A 191 9.49 8.15 6.97
N VAL A 192 9.50 7.45 5.87
CA VAL A 192 10.50 6.42 5.55
C VAL A 192 11.67 7.09 4.87
N LEU A 193 12.86 6.86 5.37
CA LEU A 193 14.09 7.44 4.86
C LEU A 193 14.77 6.45 3.91
N GLN A 194 15.32 6.98 2.84
CA GLN A 194 16.22 6.21 1.97
C GLN A 194 17.55 6.00 2.70
N ASN A 195 18.01 4.75 2.74
CA ASN A 195 19.33 4.41 3.30
C ASN A 195 20.43 4.87 2.36
#